data_9fb2707a73b04e43b82b3ea46d0b979a
#
_entry.id   9fb2707a73b04e43b82b3ea46d0b979a
#
_cell.length_a   1.000
_cell.length_b   1.000
_cell.length_c   1.000
_cell.angle_alpha   90.00
_cell.angle_beta   90.00
_cell.angle_gamma   90.00
#
_symmetry.space_group_name_H-M   'P 1'
#
loop_
_entity.id
_entity.type
_entity.pdbx_description
1 polymer ?
#
loop_
_entity_poly.entity_id
_entity_poly.type
_entity_poly.pdbx_seq_one_letter_code
_entity_poly.pdbx_strand_id
1 'polypeptide(L)'
;MTTKKPTKKEVKEEKPVEKIETKKQEKVEKKLTATEKKAIEKEERAKEADANAIQDTIKSIQTKFGEGAIMKLGGIPNVDIGAISTGSLGLDAALGVGGLPKGRVIEIYGPESSGKTTLALHVVAEAQKAGGVCSFIDAEHAIDPEYAKKLGVDIDNLLISQPDTGEQALEITESL
;
A
#
# COMPACT_ATOMS: atom_id res chain seq x y z
N MET A 1 -29.14 40.06 30.32
CA MET A 1 -28.96 39.32 31.59
C MET A 1 -28.45 37.95 31.19
N THR A 2 -27.37 37.73 31.42
CA THR A 2 -26.23 37.32 32.18
C THR A 2 -25.45 36.21 31.43
N THR A 3 -24.36 36.66 30.91
CA THR A 3 -23.25 35.81 30.36
C THR A 3 -22.68 34.91 31.45
N LYS A 4 -22.49 33.62 31.16
CA LYS A 4 -21.58 32.76 31.91
C LYS A 4 -20.51 32.18 30.95
N LYS A 5 -19.26 32.64 31.18
CA LYS A 5 -18.02 32.04 30.67
C LYS A 5 -17.86 30.62 31.20
N PRO A 6 -17.41 29.64 30.44
CA PRO A 6 -16.85 28.42 30.97
C PRO A 6 -15.36 28.61 31.32
N THR A 7 -15.03 28.17 32.50
CA THR A 7 -13.76 28.16 33.19
C THR A 7 -12.72 27.29 32.51
N LYS A 8 -11.49 27.83 32.46
CA LYS A 8 -10.23 27.07 32.25
C LYS A 8 -10.07 25.98 33.32
N LYS A 9 -10.13 24.74 32.96
CA LYS A 9 -9.44 23.62 33.65
C LYS A 9 -9.31 22.45 32.68
N GLU A 10 -8.11 21.83 32.75
CA GLU A 10 -7.71 20.55 32.10
C GLU A 10 -6.88 20.66 30.81
N VAL A 11 -5.67 21.14 30.99
CA VAL A 11 -4.50 20.70 30.21
C VAL A 11 -3.37 20.53 31.21
N LYS A 12 -3.27 19.38 31.82
CA LYS A 12 -2.11 18.85 32.55
C LYS A 12 -2.34 17.36 32.77
N GLU A 13 -1.73 16.56 31.89
CA GLU A 13 -1.27 15.19 32.22
C GLU A 13 -0.80 14.46 30.95
N GLU A 14 0.34 14.89 30.44
CA GLU A 14 1.15 14.05 29.56
C GLU A 14 2.63 14.40 29.79
N LYS A 15 3.18 13.99 30.92
CA LYS A 15 4.65 13.95 31.17
C LYS A 15 5.01 13.16 32.43
N PRO A 16 4.76 11.84 32.50
CA PRO A 16 5.51 11.00 33.42
C PRO A 16 6.26 9.84 32.78
N VAL A 17 5.99 9.42 31.52
CA VAL A 17 6.55 8.19 30.97
C VAL A 17 8.00 8.37 30.53
N GLU A 18 8.33 9.47 29.88
CA GLU A 18 9.67 9.76 29.35
C GLU A 18 10.73 9.99 30.46
N LYS A 19 10.31 10.50 31.64
CA LYS A 19 11.20 10.69 32.80
C LYS A 19 11.45 9.40 33.59
N ILE A 20 10.66 8.36 33.39
CA ILE A 20 10.84 7.08 34.07
C ILE A 20 11.79 6.18 33.27
N GLU A 21 11.76 6.25 31.93
CA GLU A 21 12.67 5.50 31.08
C GLU A 21 14.11 6.03 31.15
N THR A 22 14.31 7.34 31.11
CA THR A 22 15.63 7.97 31.27
C THR A 22 16.25 7.68 32.64
N LYS A 23 15.47 7.69 33.73
CA LYS A 23 15.95 7.34 35.05
C LYS A 23 16.22 5.85 35.25
N LYS A 24 15.59 4.96 34.49
CA LYS A 24 15.91 3.53 34.48
C LYS A 24 17.20 3.25 33.73
N GLN A 25 17.43 3.90 32.62
CA GLN A 25 18.67 3.78 31.84
C GLN A 25 19.89 4.30 32.62
N GLU A 26 19.81 5.47 33.27
CA GLU A 26 20.91 5.99 34.13
C GLU A 26 21.18 5.11 35.35
N LYS A 27 20.19 4.39 35.90
CA LYS A 27 20.40 3.48 37.04
C LYS A 27 21.00 2.14 36.61
N VAL A 28 20.83 1.70 35.40
CA VAL A 28 21.41 0.48 34.83
C VAL A 28 22.90 0.76 34.48
N GLU A 29 23.21 1.91 33.92
CA GLU A 29 24.61 2.31 33.60
C GLU A 29 25.51 2.45 34.83
N LYS A 30 24.94 2.83 36.00
CA LYS A 30 25.72 3.02 37.23
C LYS A 30 26.05 1.75 37.99
N LYS A 31 25.59 0.57 37.56
CA LYS A 31 25.78 -0.71 38.25
C LYS A 31 26.65 -1.73 37.50
N LEU A 32 27.08 -1.44 36.29
CA LEU A 32 27.95 -2.32 35.52
C LEU A 32 29.38 -2.29 36.03
N THR A 33 29.93 -3.44 36.32
CA THR A 33 31.34 -3.59 36.71
C THR A 33 32.25 -3.27 35.50
N ALA A 34 33.51 -2.91 35.77
CA ALA A 34 34.48 -2.58 34.71
C ALA A 34 34.67 -3.73 33.69
N THR A 35 34.43 -4.95 34.11
CA THR A 35 34.51 -6.15 33.27
C THR A 35 33.31 -6.27 32.33
N GLU A 36 32.09 -5.98 32.79
CA GLU A 36 30.88 -5.97 31.99
C GLU A 36 30.89 -4.85 30.93
N LYS A 37 31.36 -3.67 31.27
CA LYS A 37 31.56 -2.55 30.33
C LYS A 37 32.52 -2.92 29.18
N LYS A 38 33.64 -3.57 29.50
CA LYS A 38 34.59 -4.06 28.47
C LYS A 38 33.99 -5.18 27.59
N ALA A 39 33.12 -6.03 28.13
CA ALA A 39 32.46 -7.08 27.37
C ALA A 39 31.43 -6.48 26.40
N ILE A 40 30.61 -5.51 26.85
CA ILE A 40 29.65 -4.78 26.01
C ILE A 40 30.38 -4.02 24.90
N GLU A 41 31.44 -3.28 25.21
CA GLU A 41 32.22 -2.53 24.22
C GLU A 41 32.88 -3.45 23.18
N LYS A 42 33.34 -4.63 23.59
CA LYS A 42 33.88 -5.63 22.66
C LYS A 42 32.80 -6.21 21.76
N GLU A 43 31.60 -6.44 22.28
CA GLU A 43 30.46 -6.95 21.50
C GLU A 43 29.92 -5.89 20.53
N GLU A 44 29.87 -4.63 20.93
CA GLU A 44 29.50 -3.51 20.08
C GLU A 44 30.49 -3.33 18.92
N ARG A 45 31.79 -3.38 19.20
CA ARG A 45 32.83 -3.32 18.17
C ARG A 45 32.80 -4.50 17.19
N ALA A 46 32.46 -5.69 17.68
CA ALA A 46 32.31 -6.85 16.83
C ALA A 46 31.08 -6.68 15.90
N LYS A 47 29.94 -6.22 16.42
CA LYS A 47 28.74 -5.92 15.63
C LYS A 47 28.98 -4.81 14.60
N GLU A 48 29.76 -3.80 14.94
CA GLU A 48 30.12 -2.72 14.03
C GLU A 48 31.07 -3.19 12.92
N ALA A 49 32.02 -4.07 13.24
CA ALA A 49 32.92 -4.70 12.26
C ALA A 49 32.13 -5.59 11.28
N ASP A 50 31.18 -6.40 11.79
CA ASP A 50 30.31 -7.24 10.97
C ASP A 50 29.40 -6.38 10.07
N ALA A 51 28.83 -5.29 10.59
CA ALA A 51 28.03 -4.35 9.82
C ALA A 51 28.82 -3.69 8.68
N ASN A 52 30.07 -3.33 8.92
CA ASN A 52 30.96 -2.75 7.91
C ASN A 52 31.33 -3.80 6.84
N ALA A 53 31.63 -5.03 7.22
CA ALA A 53 31.91 -6.12 6.28
C ALA A 53 30.71 -6.42 5.38
N ILE A 54 29.48 -6.39 5.92
CA ILE A 54 28.25 -6.55 5.14
C ILE A 54 28.08 -5.38 4.15
N GLN A 55 28.34 -4.15 4.57
CA GLN A 55 28.27 -2.96 3.71
C GLN A 55 29.27 -3.05 2.54
N ASP A 56 30.51 -3.48 2.81
CA ASP A 56 31.53 -3.64 1.77
C ASP A 56 31.17 -4.77 0.79
N THR A 57 30.57 -5.86 1.28
CA THR A 57 30.05 -6.92 0.44
C THR A 57 28.92 -6.43 -0.45
N ILE A 58 27.96 -5.66 0.09
CA ILE A 58 26.88 -5.04 -0.69
C ILE A 58 27.45 -4.15 -1.80
N LYS A 59 28.39 -3.28 -1.48
CA LYS A 59 29.06 -2.40 -2.46
C LYS A 59 29.76 -3.21 -3.56
N SER A 60 30.46 -4.29 -3.21
CA SER A 60 31.14 -5.12 -4.18
C SER A 60 30.17 -5.82 -5.15
N ILE A 61 29.01 -6.26 -4.65
CA ILE A 61 27.94 -6.84 -5.47
C ILE A 61 27.34 -5.77 -6.39
N GLN A 62 27.04 -4.59 -5.87
CA GLN A 62 26.50 -3.48 -6.65
C GLN A 62 27.47 -3.02 -7.75
N THR A 63 28.77 -3.02 -7.49
CA THR A 63 29.77 -2.69 -8.49
C THR A 63 29.86 -3.74 -9.60
N LYS A 64 29.67 -5.03 -9.31
CA LYS A 64 29.75 -6.11 -10.29
C LYS A 64 28.50 -6.30 -11.11
N PHE A 65 27.33 -6.12 -10.50
CA PHE A 65 26.04 -6.51 -11.05
C PHE A 65 25.04 -5.35 -11.21
N GLY A 66 25.43 -4.12 -10.83
CA GLY A 66 24.59 -2.93 -10.85
C GLY A 66 23.96 -2.61 -9.50
N GLU A 67 23.56 -1.34 -9.31
CA GLU A 67 23.03 -0.83 -8.02
C GLU A 67 21.77 -1.54 -7.54
N GLY A 68 20.94 -2.05 -8.46
CA GLY A 68 19.71 -2.79 -8.16
C GLY A 68 19.91 -4.25 -7.80
N ALA A 69 21.14 -4.81 -7.92
CA ALA A 69 21.38 -6.24 -7.74
C ALA A 69 21.21 -6.72 -6.28
N ILE A 70 21.43 -5.84 -5.32
CA ILE A 70 21.23 -6.11 -3.89
C ILE A 70 20.84 -4.85 -3.14
N MET A 71 19.81 -4.93 -2.30
CA MET A 71 19.38 -3.85 -1.44
C MET A 71 18.78 -4.39 -0.13
N LYS A 72 18.79 -3.60 0.92
CA LYS A 72 18.06 -3.96 2.15
C LYS A 72 16.57 -3.79 1.93
N LEU A 73 15.77 -4.80 2.28
CA LEU A 73 14.32 -4.78 2.07
C LEU A 73 13.62 -3.56 2.71
N GLY A 74 14.07 -3.13 3.89
CA GLY A 74 13.54 -1.93 4.55
C GLY A 74 14.02 -0.60 3.97
N GLY A 75 14.96 -0.62 3.00
CA GLY A 75 15.45 0.56 2.29
C GLY A 75 14.75 0.80 0.94
N ILE A 76 13.82 -0.05 0.57
CA ILE A 76 13.02 0.15 -0.66
C ILE A 76 12.05 1.31 -0.36
N PRO A 77 12.14 2.43 -1.11
CA PRO A 77 11.18 3.51 -0.91
C PRO A 77 9.78 2.96 -1.16
N ASN A 78 8.83 3.30 -0.28
CA ASN A 78 7.42 3.06 -0.54
C ASN A 78 7.07 3.80 -1.84
N VAL A 79 6.94 3.06 -2.93
CA VAL A 79 6.44 3.62 -4.19
C VAL A 79 4.96 3.86 -3.95
N ASP A 80 4.55 5.11 -4.00
CA ASP A 80 3.13 5.48 -4.01
C ASP A 80 2.51 4.95 -5.31
N ILE A 81 1.91 3.78 -5.22
CA ILE A 81 1.24 3.14 -6.35
C ILE A 81 -0.16 3.73 -6.41
N GLY A 82 -0.41 4.57 -7.40
CA GLY A 82 -1.76 5.04 -7.66
C GLY A 82 -2.72 3.84 -7.80
N ALA A 83 -3.85 3.90 -7.12
CA ALA A 83 -4.87 2.85 -7.16
C ALA A 83 -6.21 3.41 -7.65
N ILE A 84 -7.06 2.51 -8.14
CA ILE A 84 -8.47 2.76 -8.47
C ILE A 84 -9.29 2.04 -7.40
N SER A 85 -10.16 2.77 -6.70
CA SER A 85 -11.05 2.18 -5.70
C SER A 85 -11.92 1.08 -6.31
N THR A 86 -12.20 0.05 -5.55
CA THR A 86 -13.15 -1.01 -5.91
C THR A 86 -14.60 -0.61 -5.64
N GLY A 87 -14.85 0.56 -5.04
CA GLY A 87 -16.15 0.98 -4.54
C GLY A 87 -16.51 0.35 -3.19
N SER A 88 -15.68 -0.56 -2.67
CA SER A 88 -15.86 -1.20 -1.37
C SER A 88 -14.73 -0.81 -0.43
N LEU A 89 -15.03 -0.01 0.60
CA LEU A 89 -14.05 0.43 1.61
C LEU A 89 -13.34 -0.75 2.29
N GLY A 90 -14.07 -1.83 2.57
CA GLY A 90 -13.49 -3.02 3.19
C GLY A 90 -12.51 -3.75 2.28
N LEU A 91 -12.81 -3.85 0.99
CA LEU A 91 -11.93 -4.48 0.01
C LEU A 91 -10.71 -3.61 -0.26
N ASP A 92 -10.88 -2.30 -0.41
CA ASP A 92 -9.78 -1.35 -0.62
C ASP A 92 -8.79 -1.38 0.55
N ALA A 93 -9.29 -1.44 1.79
CA ALA A 93 -8.44 -1.60 2.97
C ALA A 93 -7.71 -2.95 2.99
N ALA A 94 -8.38 -4.04 2.61
CA ALA A 94 -7.79 -5.38 2.58
C ALA A 94 -6.69 -5.52 1.51
N LEU A 95 -6.81 -4.81 0.38
CA LEU A 95 -5.80 -4.77 -0.68
C LEU A 95 -4.53 -4.00 -0.27
N GLY A 96 -4.58 -3.19 0.78
CA GLY A 96 -3.43 -2.49 1.37
C GLY A 96 -2.94 -1.26 0.60
N VAL A 97 -3.32 -1.11 -0.67
CA VAL A 97 -2.96 0.06 -1.53
C VAL A 97 -4.16 0.98 -1.81
N GLY A 98 -5.29 0.71 -1.16
CA GLY A 98 -6.51 1.53 -1.29
C GLY A 98 -7.32 1.27 -2.56
N GLY A 99 -7.16 0.11 -3.18
CA GLY A 99 -7.87 -0.30 -4.39
C GLY A 99 -7.04 -1.17 -5.31
N LEU A 100 -7.41 -1.22 -6.58
CA LEU A 100 -6.68 -1.93 -7.61
C LEU A 100 -5.49 -1.09 -8.12
N PRO A 101 -4.25 -1.62 -8.10
CA PRO A 101 -3.07 -0.86 -8.50
C PRO A 101 -3.09 -0.53 -10.00
N LYS A 102 -2.80 0.74 -10.34
CA LYS A 102 -2.70 1.19 -11.74
C LYS A 102 -1.51 0.55 -12.46
N GLY A 103 -1.65 0.31 -13.76
CA GLY A 103 -0.60 -0.25 -14.60
C GLY A 103 -0.31 -1.72 -14.33
N ARG A 104 -1.26 -2.46 -13.76
CA ARG A 104 -1.16 -3.92 -13.51
C ARG A 104 -2.30 -4.66 -14.16
N VAL A 105 -2.02 -5.87 -14.62
CA VAL A 105 -3.04 -6.84 -14.98
C VAL A 105 -3.56 -7.48 -13.69
N ILE A 106 -4.88 -7.46 -13.51
CA ILE A 106 -5.54 -7.96 -12.30
C ILE A 106 -6.50 -9.05 -12.71
N GLU A 107 -6.32 -10.23 -12.12
CA GLU A 107 -7.20 -11.37 -12.33
C GLU A 107 -8.26 -11.41 -11.21
N ILE A 108 -9.54 -11.49 -11.62
CA ILE A 108 -10.68 -11.68 -10.72
C ILE A 108 -11.31 -13.02 -11.06
N TYR A 109 -11.25 -13.99 -10.17
CA TYR A 109 -11.77 -15.32 -10.38
C TYR A 109 -12.72 -15.78 -9.28
N GLY A 110 -13.58 -16.73 -9.58
CA GLY A 110 -14.57 -17.27 -8.65
C GLY A 110 -15.68 -18.02 -9.40
N PRO A 111 -16.56 -18.70 -8.67
CA PRO A 111 -17.69 -19.42 -9.28
C PRO A 111 -18.65 -18.47 -9.98
N GLU A 112 -19.56 -19.03 -10.77
CA GLU A 112 -20.67 -18.27 -11.37
C GLU A 112 -21.47 -17.54 -10.28
N SER A 113 -22.02 -16.40 -10.64
CA SER A 113 -22.84 -15.55 -9.75
C SER A 113 -22.10 -15.07 -8.47
N SER A 114 -20.77 -15.14 -8.42
CA SER A 114 -19.97 -14.67 -7.28
C SER A 114 -19.75 -13.16 -7.23
N GLY A 115 -20.22 -12.42 -8.23
CA GLY A 115 -20.11 -10.97 -8.29
C GLY A 115 -18.86 -10.43 -9.01
N LYS A 116 -18.13 -11.25 -9.79
CA LYS A 116 -16.94 -10.82 -10.56
C LYS A 116 -17.25 -9.62 -11.46
N THR A 117 -18.27 -9.74 -12.31
CA THR A 117 -18.69 -8.67 -13.22
C THR A 117 -19.20 -7.44 -12.46
N THR A 118 -19.93 -7.65 -11.36
CA THR A 118 -20.39 -6.55 -10.48
C THR A 118 -19.19 -5.76 -9.93
N LEU A 119 -18.16 -6.45 -9.45
CA LEU A 119 -16.95 -5.82 -8.96
C LEU A 119 -16.22 -5.05 -10.08
N ALA A 120 -16.09 -5.65 -11.27
CA ALA A 120 -15.48 -4.99 -12.43
C ALA A 120 -16.24 -3.70 -12.81
N LEU A 121 -17.57 -3.73 -12.83
CA LEU A 121 -18.41 -2.56 -13.11
C LEU A 121 -18.26 -1.46 -12.02
N HIS A 122 -18.16 -1.83 -10.76
CA HIS A 122 -17.85 -0.85 -9.70
C HIS A 122 -16.48 -0.18 -9.91
N VAL A 123 -15.45 -0.94 -10.28
CA VAL A 123 -14.13 -0.38 -10.60
C VAL A 123 -14.20 0.57 -11.79
N VAL A 124 -14.97 0.22 -12.83
CA VAL A 124 -15.22 1.12 -13.97
C VAL A 124 -15.88 2.42 -13.50
N ALA A 125 -16.92 2.33 -12.67
CA ALA A 125 -17.61 3.50 -12.14
C ALA A 125 -16.68 4.41 -11.34
N GLU A 126 -15.83 3.84 -10.48
CA GLU A 126 -14.85 4.61 -9.70
C GLU A 126 -13.73 5.20 -10.58
N ALA A 127 -13.29 4.49 -11.61
CA ALA A 127 -12.33 5.01 -12.58
C ALA A 127 -12.90 6.20 -13.38
N GLN A 128 -14.16 6.10 -13.84
CA GLN A 128 -14.82 7.20 -14.53
C GLN A 128 -15.03 8.42 -13.62
N LYS A 129 -15.41 8.23 -12.34
CA LYS A 129 -15.49 9.33 -11.35
C LYS A 129 -14.16 10.04 -11.15
N ALA A 130 -13.04 9.31 -11.28
CA ALA A 130 -11.71 9.88 -11.23
C ALA A 130 -11.27 10.54 -12.56
N GLY A 131 -12.14 10.62 -13.56
CA GLY A 131 -11.89 11.21 -14.88
C GLY A 131 -11.19 10.28 -15.87
N GLY A 132 -11.14 8.98 -15.58
CA GLY A 132 -10.57 7.98 -16.48
C GLY A 132 -11.53 7.61 -17.62
N VAL A 133 -10.96 7.34 -18.81
CA VAL A 133 -11.68 6.70 -19.90
C VAL A 133 -11.63 5.20 -19.72
N CYS A 134 -12.77 4.53 -19.82
CA CYS A 134 -12.91 3.10 -19.60
C CYS A 134 -13.42 2.39 -20.84
N SER A 135 -12.89 1.19 -21.08
CA SER A 135 -13.41 0.27 -22.06
C SER A 135 -13.77 -1.05 -21.38
N PHE A 136 -14.85 -1.66 -21.81
CA PHE A 136 -15.29 -2.96 -21.35
C PHE A 136 -15.43 -3.93 -22.53
N ILE A 137 -14.68 -5.02 -22.48
CA ILE A 137 -14.71 -6.06 -23.50
C ILE A 137 -15.53 -7.23 -22.97
N ASP A 138 -16.75 -7.37 -23.47
CA ASP A 138 -17.76 -8.32 -23.01
C ASP A 138 -17.86 -9.51 -23.97
N ALA A 139 -17.02 -10.51 -23.79
CA ALA A 139 -17.03 -11.73 -24.60
C ALA A 139 -18.21 -12.67 -24.27
N GLU A 140 -18.88 -12.47 -23.13
CA GLU A 140 -20.06 -13.27 -22.74
C GLU A 140 -21.38 -12.66 -23.24
N HIS A 141 -21.36 -11.42 -23.75
CA HIS A 141 -22.53 -10.65 -24.15
C HIS A 141 -23.60 -10.53 -23.05
N ALA A 142 -23.14 -10.42 -21.80
CA ALA A 142 -23.98 -10.51 -20.61
C ALA A 142 -24.16 -9.19 -19.85
N ILE A 143 -23.60 -8.08 -20.34
CA ILE A 143 -23.75 -6.78 -19.70
C ILE A 143 -25.18 -6.26 -19.86
N ASP A 144 -25.80 -5.92 -18.73
CA ASP A 144 -27.03 -5.17 -18.65
C ASP A 144 -26.74 -3.69 -18.42
N PRO A 145 -27.03 -2.79 -19.38
CA PRO A 145 -26.78 -1.36 -19.24
C PRO A 145 -27.55 -0.70 -18.07
N GLU A 146 -28.77 -1.16 -17.81
CA GLU A 146 -29.56 -0.64 -16.68
C GLU A 146 -28.95 -1.02 -15.34
N TYR A 147 -28.40 -2.23 -15.24
CA TYR A 147 -27.67 -2.66 -14.06
C TYR A 147 -26.36 -1.88 -13.87
N ALA A 148 -25.57 -1.72 -14.94
CA ALA A 148 -24.33 -0.93 -14.92
C ALA A 148 -24.61 0.51 -14.46
N LYS A 149 -25.66 1.14 -14.97
CA LYS A 149 -26.08 2.48 -14.55
C LYS A 149 -26.44 2.56 -13.06
N LYS A 150 -27.12 1.54 -12.53
CA LYS A 150 -27.44 1.48 -11.08
C LYS A 150 -26.22 1.33 -10.20
N LEU A 151 -25.14 0.73 -10.71
CA LEU A 151 -23.85 0.64 -10.03
C LEU A 151 -23.04 1.94 -10.12
N GLY A 152 -23.50 2.92 -10.89
CA GLY A 152 -22.88 4.22 -11.03
C GLY A 152 -21.97 4.38 -12.25
N VAL A 153 -22.02 3.44 -13.18
CA VAL A 153 -21.30 3.54 -14.46
C VAL A 153 -21.95 4.60 -15.34
N ASP A 154 -21.16 5.48 -15.89
CA ASP A 154 -21.56 6.40 -16.96
C ASP A 154 -21.56 5.62 -18.28
N ILE A 155 -22.75 5.13 -18.64
CA ILE A 155 -22.93 4.28 -19.85
C ILE A 155 -22.75 5.05 -21.15
N ASP A 156 -22.96 6.36 -21.15
CA ASP A 156 -22.82 7.19 -22.33
C ASP A 156 -21.34 7.41 -22.72
N ASN A 157 -20.43 7.28 -21.75
CA ASN A 157 -18.99 7.43 -21.91
C ASN A 157 -18.22 6.12 -21.72
N LEU A 158 -18.89 4.98 -21.60
CA LEU A 158 -18.24 3.66 -21.55
C LEU A 158 -18.10 3.09 -22.96
N LEU A 159 -16.87 2.80 -23.36
CA LEU A 159 -16.61 2.07 -24.58
C LEU A 159 -16.89 0.59 -24.35
N ILE A 160 -17.80 0.01 -25.13
CA ILE A 160 -18.11 -1.42 -25.05
C ILE A 160 -17.75 -2.13 -26.36
N SER A 161 -17.15 -3.29 -26.26
CA SER A 161 -16.89 -4.19 -27.38
C SER A 161 -17.36 -5.59 -27.03
N GLN A 162 -17.96 -6.28 -28.00
CA GLN A 162 -18.49 -7.63 -27.85
C GLN A 162 -17.91 -8.54 -28.94
N PRO A 163 -16.65 -8.99 -28.76
CA PRO A 163 -15.98 -9.85 -29.73
C PRO A 163 -16.55 -11.26 -29.72
N ASP A 164 -16.54 -11.91 -30.87
CA ASP A 164 -17.00 -13.29 -31.05
C ASP A 164 -15.92 -14.32 -30.62
N THR A 165 -14.64 -13.91 -30.58
CA THR A 165 -13.52 -14.79 -30.24
C THR A 165 -12.55 -14.13 -29.24
N GLY A 166 -11.79 -14.96 -28.54
CA GLY A 166 -10.76 -14.47 -27.61
C GLY A 166 -9.64 -13.72 -28.30
N GLU A 167 -9.27 -14.14 -29.52
CA GLU A 167 -8.25 -13.47 -30.34
C GLU A 167 -8.68 -12.03 -30.68
N GLN A 168 -9.92 -11.84 -31.11
CA GLN A 168 -10.48 -10.51 -31.34
C GLN A 168 -10.48 -9.65 -30.08
N ALA A 169 -10.83 -10.24 -28.92
CA ALA A 169 -10.79 -9.52 -27.65
C ALA A 169 -9.41 -8.98 -27.32
N LEU A 170 -8.37 -9.79 -27.57
CA LEU A 170 -6.98 -9.38 -27.34
C LEU A 170 -6.49 -8.32 -28.34
N GLU A 171 -6.83 -8.46 -29.61
CA GLU A 171 -6.52 -7.47 -30.67
C GLU A 171 -7.19 -6.11 -30.40
N ILE A 172 -8.44 -6.12 -29.93
CA ILE A 172 -9.14 -4.90 -29.53
C ILE A 172 -8.48 -4.28 -28.30
N THR A 173 -8.09 -5.10 -27.33
CA THR A 173 -7.39 -4.62 -26.12
C THR A 173 -6.06 -3.99 -26.45
N GLU A 174 -5.30 -4.55 -27.41
CA GLU A 174 -4.03 -3.99 -27.88
C GLU A 174 -4.20 -2.66 -28.60
N SER A 175 -5.35 -2.47 -29.25
CA SER A 175 -5.64 -1.29 -30.06
C SER A 175 -6.15 -0.09 -29.25
N LEU A 176 -6.59 -0.31 -28.02
CA LEU A 176 -7.11 0.70 -27.09
C LEU A 176 -6.00 1.33 -26.22
#